data_96419d0b624415cff4ba976fb9e66f2f
#
_entry.id   96419d0b624415cff4ba976fb9e66f2f
#
_cell.length_a   1.000
_cell.length_b   1.000
_cell.length_c   1.000
_cell.angle_alpha   90.00
_cell.angle_beta   90.00
_cell.angle_gamma   90.00
#
_symmetry.space_group_name_H-M   'P 1'
#
loop_
_entity.id
_entity.type
_entity.pdbx_description
1 polymer ?
#
loop_
_entity_poly.entity_id
_entity_poly.type
_entity_poly.pdbx_seq_one_letter_code
_entity_poly.pdbx_strand_id
1 'polypeptide(L)'
;MRHITILSLLLSLLLIPQAFAHKVVASGWTDGQDIEGEVGFSNGDMAKNGTIVEIYDLNDQKIGETAVTDDGLFRFTPSKAIPHKFVANLGAGHVAQFVMGVDELPEGLAKAGGTAPTSTPAATVQTAASSDIAQIVAKAVRKEVQPLRKEIASYKEKNDLQSILGGIGYILGLTGIVFYIMARRKEKNNT
;
A
#
# COMPACT_ATOMS: atom_id res chain seq x y z
N MET A 1 -23.25 -23.73 37.63
CA MET A 1 -23.70 -22.62 36.78
C MET A 1 -22.52 -21.70 36.37
N ARG A 2 -21.69 -21.22 37.30
CA ARG A 2 -20.54 -20.31 37.02
C ARG A 2 -19.53 -20.83 35.99
N HIS A 3 -19.24 -22.13 35.97
CA HIS A 3 -18.31 -22.74 35.03
C HIS A 3 -18.91 -22.89 33.62
N ILE A 4 -20.21 -23.11 33.51
CA ILE A 4 -20.94 -23.21 32.23
C ILE A 4 -21.01 -21.85 31.57
N THR A 5 -21.25 -20.76 32.32
CA THR A 5 -21.26 -19.40 31.79
C THR A 5 -19.88 -18.95 31.32
N ILE A 6 -18.81 -19.30 32.04
CA ILE A 6 -17.43 -19.00 31.64
C ILE A 6 -17.07 -19.77 30.35
N LEU A 7 -17.44 -21.05 30.28
CA LEU A 7 -17.18 -21.89 29.10
C LEU A 7 -17.94 -21.37 27.86
N SER A 8 -19.21 -20.97 28.05
CA SER A 8 -20.02 -20.37 26.97
C SER A 8 -19.46 -19.05 26.50
N LEU A 9 -18.97 -18.21 27.40
CA LEU A 9 -18.31 -16.92 27.04
C LEU A 9 -16.99 -17.15 26.28
N LEU A 10 -16.20 -18.15 26.69
CA LEU A 10 -14.96 -18.52 25.99
C LEU A 10 -15.24 -19.07 24.59
N LEU A 11 -16.29 -19.89 24.46
CA LEU A 11 -16.70 -20.47 23.19
C LEU A 11 -17.25 -19.41 22.23
N SER A 12 -17.96 -18.38 22.73
CA SER A 12 -18.44 -17.27 21.90
C SER A 12 -17.30 -16.38 21.38
N LEU A 13 -16.20 -16.28 22.14
CA LEU A 13 -15.01 -15.53 21.73
C LEU A 13 -14.26 -16.22 20.56
N LEU A 14 -14.38 -17.55 20.44
CA LEU A 14 -13.78 -18.33 19.34
C LEU A 14 -14.59 -18.26 18.03
N LEU A 15 -15.83 -17.77 18.10
CA LEU A 15 -16.73 -17.65 16.95
C LEU A 15 -16.70 -16.26 16.29
N ILE A 16 -15.79 -15.37 16.72
CA ILE A 16 -15.64 -14.06 16.09
C ILE A 16 -15.08 -14.27 14.67
N PRO A 17 -15.83 -13.92 13.61
CA PRO A 17 -15.33 -14.03 12.26
C PRO A 17 -14.09 -13.15 12.11
N GLN A 18 -13.01 -13.71 11.60
CA GLN A 18 -11.81 -12.97 11.28
C GLN A 18 -12.15 -12.01 10.14
N ALA A 19 -12.16 -10.73 10.41
CA ALA A 19 -12.24 -9.71 9.38
C ALA A 19 -10.91 -9.73 8.61
N PHE A 20 -10.90 -10.30 7.42
CA PHE A 20 -9.78 -10.16 6.48
C PHE A 20 -9.76 -8.72 5.98
N ALA A 21 -9.03 -7.87 6.67
CA ALA A 21 -8.76 -6.52 6.20
C ALA A 21 -7.68 -6.61 5.12
N HIS A 22 -8.06 -6.54 3.85
CA HIS A 22 -7.11 -6.40 2.76
C HIS A 22 -6.36 -5.08 2.94
N LYS A 23 -5.04 -5.18 2.98
CA LYS A 23 -4.19 -4.00 3.07
C LYS A 23 -4.22 -3.24 1.75
N VAL A 24 -4.46 -1.93 1.79
CA VAL A 24 -4.32 -1.07 0.61
C VAL A 24 -2.84 -0.88 0.27
N VAL A 25 -2.55 -0.84 -1.01
CA VAL A 25 -1.21 -0.63 -1.57
C VAL A 25 -1.31 0.49 -2.59
N ALA A 26 -0.44 1.47 -2.47
CA ALA A 26 -0.26 2.51 -3.47
C ALA A 26 1.22 2.81 -3.65
N SER A 27 1.62 3.08 -4.86
CA SER A 27 2.98 3.49 -5.21
C SER A 27 2.98 4.35 -6.46
N GLY A 28 4.05 5.12 -6.65
CA GLY A 28 4.24 5.95 -7.83
C GLY A 28 5.69 5.98 -8.27
N TRP A 29 5.90 6.38 -9.51
CA TRP A 29 7.21 6.54 -10.15
C TRP A 29 7.12 7.60 -11.24
N THR A 30 8.25 8.17 -11.58
CA THR A 30 8.36 9.13 -12.69
C THR A 30 8.33 8.41 -14.03
N ASP A 31 7.53 8.91 -14.97
CA ASP A 31 7.45 8.48 -16.36
C ASP A 31 7.51 9.70 -17.31
N GLY A 32 8.70 10.04 -17.76
CA GLY A 32 8.94 11.25 -18.55
C GLY A 32 8.68 12.51 -17.73
N GLN A 33 7.68 13.29 -18.12
CA GLN A 33 7.26 14.51 -17.42
C GLN A 33 6.08 14.26 -16.44
N ASP A 34 5.60 13.03 -16.37
CA ASP A 34 4.48 12.65 -15.53
C ASP A 34 4.91 11.77 -14.34
N ILE A 35 4.07 11.77 -13.35
CA ILE A 35 4.06 10.76 -12.30
C ILE A 35 3.00 9.73 -12.69
N GLU A 36 3.39 8.49 -12.81
CA GLU A 36 2.48 7.37 -12.95
C GLU A 36 2.47 6.59 -11.64
N GLY A 37 1.32 6.10 -11.24
CA GLY A 37 1.23 5.31 -10.02
C GLY A 37 0.15 4.24 -10.12
N GLU A 38 0.16 3.35 -9.13
CA GLU A 38 -0.81 2.27 -8.99
C GLU A 38 -1.48 2.33 -7.64
N VAL A 39 -2.76 1.95 -7.61
CA VAL A 39 -3.57 1.85 -6.39
C VAL A 39 -4.34 0.53 -6.41
N GLY A 40 -4.30 -0.20 -5.31
CA GLY A 40 -4.98 -1.49 -5.19
C GLY A 40 -4.91 -2.07 -3.79
N PHE A 41 -5.06 -3.37 -3.71
CA PHE A 41 -5.06 -4.15 -2.48
C PHE A 41 -3.95 -5.21 -2.51
N SER A 42 -3.50 -5.63 -1.34
CA SER A 42 -2.44 -6.64 -1.20
C SER A 42 -2.80 -8.02 -1.76
N ASN A 43 -4.10 -8.31 -1.91
CA ASN A 43 -4.58 -9.54 -2.55
C ASN A 43 -4.47 -9.51 -4.09
N GLY A 44 -4.02 -8.39 -4.67
CA GLY A 44 -3.87 -8.20 -6.11
C GLY A 44 -5.05 -7.54 -6.81
N ASP A 45 -6.15 -7.25 -6.10
CA ASP A 45 -7.26 -6.47 -6.66
C ASP A 45 -6.81 -5.02 -6.85
N MET A 46 -7.16 -4.43 -7.98
CA MET A 46 -6.87 -3.03 -8.29
C MET A 46 -8.02 -2.13 -7.86
N ALA A 47 -7.71 -0.85 -7.62
CA ALA A 47 -8.73 0.15 -7.41
C ALA A 47 -9.66 0.24 -8.63
N LYS A 48 -10.93 0.54 -8.38
CA LYS A 48 -11.93 0.65 -9.46
C LYS A 48 -11.62 1.83 -10.38
N ASN A 49 -11.89 1.65 -11.65
CA ASN A 49 -11.86 2.75 -12.62
C ASN A 49 -12.68 3.94 -12.12
N GLY A 50 -12.14 5.14 -12.30
CA GLY A 50 -12.74 6.38 -11.83
C GLY A 50 -12.53 6.67 -10.34
N THR A 51 -11.82 5.83 -9.58
CA THR A 51 -11.39 6.19 -8.22
C THR A 51 -10.52 7.44 -8.26
N ILE A 52 -10.90 8.47 -7.53
CA ILE A 52 -10.16 9.72 -7.51
C ILE A 52 -8.90 9.57 -6.65
N VAL A 53 -7.78 10.01 -7.19
CA VAL A 53 -6.52 10.20 -6.49
C VAL A 53 -6.33 11.69 -6.31
N GLU A 54 -6.37 12.15 -5.09
CA GLU A 54 -6.13 13.54 -4.72
C GLU A 54 -4.66 13.74 -4.41
N ILE A 55 -4.10 14.84 -4.88
CA ILE A 55 -2.70 15.19 -4.69
C ILE A 55 -2.61 16.43 -3.80
N TYR A 56 -1.79 16.33 -2.76
CA TYR A 56 -1.57 17.38 -1.77
C TYR A 56 -0.09 17.71 -1.63
N ASP A 57 0.20 18.91 -1.18
CA ASP A 57 1.53 19.24 -0.64
C ASP A 57 1.68 18.72 0.82
N LEU A 58 2.84 18.92 1.43
CA LEU A 58 3.07 18.52 2.83
C LEU A 58 2.33 19.37 3.87
N ASN A 59 1.69 20.47 3.45
CA ASN A 59 0.84 21.31 4.31
C ASN A 59 -0.66 20.96 4.15
N ASP A 60 -0.97 19.80 3.54
CA ASP A 60 -2.32 19.34 3.25
C ASP A 60 -3.12 20.28 2.31
N GLN A 61 -2.43 21.12 1.53
CA GLN A 61 -3.07 21.91 0.48
C GLN A 61 -3.22 21.04 -0.77
N LYS A 62 -4.44 20.90 -1.27
CA LYS A 62 -4.71 20.17 -2.51
C LYS A 62 -4.10 20.91 -3.70
N ILE A 63 -3.25 20.21 -4.45
CA ILE A 63 -2.53 20.74 -5.61
C ILE A 63 -2.97 20.09 -6.93
N GLY A 64 -3.80 19.05 -6.87
CA GLY A 64 -4.36 18.41 -8.05
C GLY A 64 -5.21 17.21 -7.73
N GLU A 65 -5.76 16.62 -8.78
CA GLU A 65 -6.47 15.34 -8.73
C GLU A 65 -6.36 14.64 -10.08
N THR A 66 -6.50 13.33 -10.05
CA THR A 66 -6.57 12.47 -11.23
C THR A 66 -7.47 11.28 -10.94
N ALA A 67 -7.77 10.46 -11.94
CA ALA A 67 -8.58 9.26 -11.77
C ALA A 67 -7.79 8.01 -12.14
N VAL A 68 -8.09 6.93 -11.44
CA VAL A 68 -7.56 5.60 -11.71
C VAL A 68 -8.23 5.02 -12.95
N THR A 69 -7.44 4.35 -13.80
CA THR A 69 -7.89 3.61 -14.99
C THR A 69 -8.35 2.18 -14.64
N ASP A 70 -8.85 1.43 -15.62
CA ASP A 70 -9.27 0.02 -15.45
C ASP A 70 -8.16 -0.90 -14.95
N ASP A 71 -6.90 -0.55 -15.23
CA ASP A 71 -5.71 -1.30 -14.79
C ASP A 71 -5.25 -0.92 -13.37
N GLY A 72 -5.99 -0.03 -12.68
CA GLY A 72 -5.62 0.47 -11.37
C GLY A 72 -4.46 1.48 -11.40
N LEU A 73 -4.12 1.99 -12.57
CA LEU A 73 -3.08 2.99 -12.78
C LEU A 73 -3.68 4.39 -12.80
N PHE A 74 -2.90 5.37 -12.42
CA PHE A 74 -3.23 6.79 -12.60
C PHE A 74 -2.02 7.54 -13.14
N ARG A 75 -2.25 8.70 -13.76
CA ARG A 75 -1.19 9.59 -14.26
C ARG A 75 -1.47 11.02 -13.82
N PHE A 76 -0.43 11.71 -13.39
CA PHE A 76 -0.48 13.09 -12.94
C PHE A 76 0.75 13.85 -13.45
N THR A 77 0.54 15.04 -14.04
CA THR A 77 1.63 15.92 -14.49
C THR A 77 1.90 16.95 -13.38
N PRO A 78 3.03 16.87 -12.66
CA PRO A 78 3.35 17.84 -11.62
C PRO A 78 3.76 19.17 -12.25
N SER A 79 3.38 20.28 -11.62
CA SER A 79 3.72 21.64 -12.07
C SER A 79 4.81 22.32 -11.24
N LYS A 80 5.13 21.76 -10.07
CA LYS A 80 6.08 22.35 -9.11
C LYS A 80 7.01 21.28 -8.55
N ALA A 81 8.27 21.66 -8.29
CA ALA A 81 9.24 20.81 -7.61
C ALA A 81 9.07 20.89 -6.08
N ILE A 82 7.97 20.34 -5.59
CA ILE A 82 7.65 20.16 -4.15
C ILE A 82 7.27 18.71 -3.91
N PRO A 83 7.39 18.17 -2.68
CA PRO A 83 6.89 16.83 -2.38
C PRO A 83 5.39 16.73 -2.66
N HIS A 84 4.96 15.60 -3.23
CA HIS A 84 3.57 15.32 -3.59
C HIS A 84 3.06 14.16 -2.74
N LYS A 85 1.98 14.40 -1.98
CA LYS A 85 1.25 13.37 -1.23
C LYS A 85 0.02 12.95 -2.03
N PHE A 86 -0.01 11.70 -2.45
CA PHE A 86 -1.10 11.07 -3.19
C PHE A 86 -2.02 10.34 -2.20
N VAL A 87 -3.32 10.57 -2.32
CA VAL A 87 -4.34 9.98 -1.45
C VAL A 87 -5.49 9.46 -2.31
N ALA A 88 -5.83 8.19 -2.16
CA ALA A 88 -6.98 7.57 -2.84
C ALA A 88 -7.91 6.90 -1.83
N ASN A 89 -9.19 7.23 -1.90
CA ASN A 89 -10.23 6.59 -1.08
C ASN A 89 -10.89 5.48 -1.90
N LEU A 90 -10.63 4.22 -1.51
CA LEU A 90 -11.16 3.05 -2.18
C LEU A 90 -12.52 2.60 -1.62
N GLY A 91 -13.08 3.35 -0.68
CA GLY A 91 -14.33 3.01 -0.01
C GLY A 91 -14.17 2.06 1.17
N ALA A 92 -15.26 1.84 1.89
CA ALA A 92 -15.31 0.96 3.07
C ALA A 92 -14.22 1.24 4.13
N GLY A 93 -13.75 2.48 4.24
CA GLY A 93 -12.68 2.87 5.16
C GLY A 93 -11.26 2.60 4.66
N HIS A 94 -11.10 2.11 3.43
CA HIS A 94 -9.79 1.87 2.84
C HIS A 94 -9.25 3.15 2.19
N VAL A 95 -8.19 3.71 2.75
CA VAL A 95 -7.48 4.87 2.19
C VAL A 95 -6.05 4.47 1.88
N ALA A 96 -5.68 4.59 0.63
CA ALA A 96 -4.32 4.41 0.16
C ALA A 96 -3.61 5.76 0.13
N GLN A 97 -2.36 5.81 0.59
CA GLN A 97 -1.56 7.02 0.50
C GLN A 97 -0.07 6.71 0.34
N PHE A 98 0.63 7.58 -0.37
CA PHE A 98 2.09 7.59 -0.45
C PHE A 98 2.59 9.01 -0.74
N VAL A 99 3.88 9.24 -0.52
CA VAL A 99 4.52 10.53 -0.77
C VAL A 99 5.69 10.31 -1.73
N MET A 100 5.81 11.17 -2.73
CA MET A 100 7.00 11.27 -3.58
C MET A 100 7.80 12.49 -3.15
N GLY A 101 9.09 12.28 -2.88
CA GLY A 101 10.05 13.34 -2.60
C GLY A 101 10.39 14.17 -3.84
N VAL A 102 11.03 15.31 -3.65
CA VAL A 102 11.43 16.17 -4.77
C VAL A 102 12.43 15.47 -5.70
N ASP A 103 13.26 14.61 -5.17
CA ASP A 103 14.26 13.81 -5.87
C ASP A 103 13.68 12.68 -6.72
N GLU A 104 12.41 12.33 -6.47
CA GLU A 104 11.67 11.32 -7.24
C GLU A 104 10.80 11.92 -8.34
N LEU A 105 10.74 13.26 -8.44
CA LEU A 105 9.92 13.97 -9.43
C LEU A 105 10.63 14.09 -10.78
N PRO A 106 9.85 14.32 -11.86
CA PRO A 106 10.40 14.61 -13.17
C PRO A 106 11.37 15.81 -13.16
N GLU A 107 12.42 15.71 -13.97
CA GLU A 107 13.38 16.80 -14.14
C GLU A 107 12.74 18.01 -14.85
N GLY A 108 13.24 19.22 -14.54
CA GLY A 108 12.82 20.47 -15.22
C GLY A 108 11.61 21.15 -14.60
N LEU A 109 11.09 20.68 -13.49
CA LEU A 109 10.01 21.36 -12.76
C LEU A 109 10.47 22.68 -12.15
N ALA A 110 9.61 23.69 -12.16
CA ALA A 110 9.86 24.98 -11.52
C ALA A 110 10.04 24.80 -10.01
N LYS A 111 11.20 25.20 -9.49
CA LYS A 111 11.45 25.21 -8.04
C LYS A 111 10.49 26.20 -7.39
N ALA A 112 9.92 25.82 -6.26
CA ALA A 112 9.10 26.71 -5.46
C ALA A 112 9.92 27.94 -5.04
N GLY A 113 9.67 29.10 -5.68
CA GLY A 113 10.36 30.36 -5.41
C GLY A 113 11.31 30.89 -6.52
N GLY A 114 11.36 30.26 -7.70
CA GLY A 114 12.19 30.72 -8.81
C GLY A 114 11.36 31.11 -10.04
N THR A 115 11.64 32.29 -10.60
CA THR A 115 11.12 32.79 -11.88
C THR A 115 11.33 31.75 -12.98
N ALA A 116 10.29 31.47 -13.76
CA ALA A 116 10.34 30.57 -14.89
C ALA A 116 11.44 30.95 -15.87
N PRO A 117 12.30 30.03 -16.33
CA PRO A 117 13.15 30.30 -17.46
C PRO A 117 12.28 30.32 -18.74
N THR A 118 12.26 31.44 -19.39
CA THR A 118 11.74 31.62 -20.76
C THR A 118 12.51 30.69 -21.68
N SER A 119 11.95 29.58 -22.08
CA SER A 119 12.56 28.71 -23.09
C SER A 119 12.27 29.22 -24.47
N THR A 120 13.29 29.78 -25.10
CA THR A 120 13.38 30.01 -26.56
C THR A 120 13.35 28.63 -27.27
N PRO A 121 12.54 28.45 -28.31
CA PRO A 121 12.49 27.15 -29.01
C PRO A 121 13.74 27.02 -29.89
N ALA A 122 14.72 26.24 -29.45
CA ALA A 122 15.76 25.70 -30.29
C ALA A 122 15.36 24.32 -30.80
N ALA A 123 15.16 24.21 -32.10
CA ALA A 123 14.83 22.98 -32.80
C ALA A 123 15.87 21.88 -32.55
N THR A 124 15.43 20.73 -32.02
CA THR A 124 16.24 19.52 -31.97
C THR A 124 15.40 18.33 -32.40
N VAL A 125 15.51 17.98 -33.68
CA VAL A 125 14.76 16.90 -34.37
C VAL A 125 15.30 15.48 -34.02
N GLN A 126 16.27 15.34 -33.11
CA GLN A 126 16.92 14.05 -32.82
C GLN A 126 16.54 13.42 -31.48
N THR A 127 15.74 14.10 -30.64
CA THR A 127 15.41 13.61 -29.29
C THR A 127 14.10 12.79 -29.26
N ALA A 128 13.26 12.89 -30.28
CA ALA A 128 11.95 12.20 -30.29
C ALA A 128 12.06 10.67 -30.38
N ALA A 129 12.97 10.15 -31.20
CA ALA A 129 13.10 8.69 -31.37
C ALA A 129 13.69 7.97 -30.15
N SER A 130 14.57 8.64 -29.38
CA SER A 130 15.14 8.08 -28.17
C SER A 130 14.17 8.13 -27.00
N SER A 131 13.30 9.15 -26.92
CA SER A 131 12.23 9.22 -25.91
C SER A 131 11.17 8.16 -26.13
N ASP A 132 10.79 7.90 -27.40
CA ASP A 132 9.80 6.87 -27.72
C ASP A 132 10.30 5.46 -27.38
N ILE A 133 11.58 5.16 -27.67
CA ILE A 133 12.21 3.88 -27.33
C ILE A 133 12.29 3.74 -25.80
N ALA A 134 12.69 4.78 -25.08
CA ALA A 134 12.75 4.75 -23.63
C ALA A 134 11.37 4.51 -23.00
N GLN A 135 10.32 5.13 -23.53
CA GLN A 135 8.95 4.91 -23.07
C GLN A 135 8.46 3.48 -23.37
N ILE A 136 8.75 2.95 -24.56
CA ILE A 136 8.39 1.58 -24.92
C ILE A 136 9.10 0.58 -24.01
N VAL A 137 10.40 0.77 -23.76
CA VAL A 137 11.17 -0.09 -22.85
C VAL A 137 10.66 0.04 -21.42
N ALA A 138 10.40 1.24 -20.94
CA ALA A 138 9.84 1.47 -19.60
C ALA A 138 8.47 0.79 -19.43
N LYS A 139 7.59 0.88 -20.45
CA LYS A 139 6.29 0.22 -20.46
C LYS A 139 6.41 -1.31 -20.47
N ALA A 140 7.35 -1.84 -21.26
CA ALA A 140 7.62 -3.29 -21.30
C ALA A 140 8.15 -3.80 -19.96
N VAL A 141 9.14 -3.13 -19.38
CA VAL A 141 9.71 -3.48 -18.07
C VAL A 141 8.64 -3.41 -16.97
N ARG A 142 7.79 -2.39 -16.97
CA ARG A 142 6.69 -2.28 -16.00
C ARG A 142 5.72 -3.45 -16.11
N LYS A 143 5.31 -3.81 -17.32
CA LYS A 143 4.40 -4.94 -17.55
C LYS A 143 4.94 -6.24 -16.97
N GLU A 144 6.25 -6.45 -17.04
CA GLU A 144 6.91 -7.64 -16.48
C GLU A 144 7.14 -7.52 -14.96
N VAL A 145 7.36 -6.32 -14.43
CA VAL A 145 7.62 -6.11 -13.00
C VAL A 145 6.33 -6.03 -12.17
N GLN A 146 5.21 -5.60 -12.76
CA GLN A 146 3.92 -5.50 -12.08
C GLN A 146 3.45 -6.83 -11.45
N PRO A 147 3.46 -7.98 -12.16
CA PRO A 147 3.06 -9.25 -11.57
C PRO A 147 4.00 -9.66 -10.42
N LEU A 148 5.29 -9.39 -10.54
CA LEU A 148 6.27 -9.70 -9.49
C LEU A 148 6.02 -8.90 -8.21
N ARG A 149 5.66 -7.62 -8.34
CA ARG A 149 5.28 -6.78 -7.18
C ARG A 149 4.03 -7.30 -6.49
N LYS A 150 3.02 -7.74 -7.25
CA LYS A 150 1.79 -8.36 -6.71
C LYS A 150 2.11 -9.66 -5.97
N GLU A 151 2.98 -10.51 -6.54
CA GLU A 151 3.43 -11.73 -5.88
C GLU A 151 4.18 -11.45 -4.57
N ILE A 152 5.10 -10.48 -4.57
CA ILE A 152 5.84 -10.09 -3.36
C ILE A 152 4.88 -9.56 -2.29
N ALA A 153 3.91 -8.73 -2.65
CA ALA A 153 2.91 -8.20 -1.72
C ALA A 153 2.07 -9.32 -1.11
N SER A 154 1.57 -10.26 -1.92
CA SER A 154 0.77 -11.41 -1.45
C SER A 154 1.60 -12.39 -0.60
N TYR A 155 2.88 -12.58 -0.94
CA TYR A 155 3.79 -13.41 -0.15
C TYR A 155 4.07 -12.81 1.24
N LYS A 156 4.27 -11.50 1.30
CA LYS A 156 4.45 -10.77 2.55
C LYS A 156 3.22 -10.89 3.46
N GLU A 157 2.03 -10.75 2.90
CA GLU A 157 0.77 -10.89 3.65
C GLU A 157 0.59 -12.30 4.24
N LYS A 158 0.91 -13.35 3.47
CA LYS A 158 0.88 -14.73 3.97
C LYS A 158 1.85 -14.96 5.13
N ASN A 159 3.04 -14.40 5.04
CA ASN A 159 4.05 -14.52 6.11
C ASN A 159 3.63 -13.77 7.38
N ASP A 160 3.01 -12.61 7.25
CA ASP A 160 2.49 -11.85 8.39
C ASP A 160 1.39 -12.62 9.12
N LEU A 161 0.48 -13.27 8.40
CA LEU A 161 -0.55 -14.15 8.97
C LEU A 161 0.03 -15.35 9.72
N GLN A 162 1.03 -16.02 9.15
CA GLN A 162 1.70 -17.15 9.81
C GLN A 162 2.40 -16.73 11.10
N SER A 163 3.04 -15.56 11.11
CA SER A 163 3.70 -15.01 12.30
C SER A 163 2.71 -14.70 13.41
N ILE A 164 1.54 -14.14 13.08
CA ILE A 164 0.47 -13.85 14.06
C ILE A 164 -0.11 -15.14 14.63
N LEU A 165 -0.43 -16.12 13.80
CA LEU A 165 -0.94 -17.43 14.23
C LEU A 165 0.08 -18.18 15.08
N GLY A 166 1.36 -18.13 14.69
CA GLY A 166 2.45 -18.70 15.47
C GLY A 166 2.57 -18.06 16.86
N GLY A 167 2.49 -16.73 16.94
CA GLY A 167 2.50 -15.98 18.20
C GLY A 167 1.34 -16.36 19.13
N ILE A 168 0.12 -16.43 18.61
CA ILE A 168 -1.08 -16.84 19.38
C ILE A 168 -0.94 -18.29 19.84
N GLY A 169 -0.51 -19.20 18.96
CA GLY A 169 -0.30 -20.61 19.31
C GLY A 169 0.74 -20.79 20.41
N TYR A 170 1.82 -20.01 20.38
CA TYR A 170 2.85 -20.02 21.41
C TYR A 170 2.33 -19.57 22.78
N ILE A 171 1.53 -18.49 22.82
CA ILE A 171 0.92 -17.99 24.07
C ILE A 171 -0.05 -19.03 24.66
N LEU A 172 -0.91 -19.61 23.82
CA LEU A 172 -1.86 -20.66 24.25
C LEU A 172 -1.12 -21.92 24.73
N GLY A 173 -0.05 -22.31 24.05
CA GLY A 173 0.78 -23.45 24.44
C GLY A 173 1.42 -23.27 25.81
N LEU A 174 2.08 -22.12 26.02
CA LEU A 174 2.69 -21.79 27.32
C LEU A 174 1.65 -21.73 28.45
N THR A 175 0.52 -21.07 28.20
CA THR A 175 -0.58 -20.98 29.19
C THR A 175 -1.13 -22.34 29.52
N GLY A 176 -1.32 -23.21 28.52
CA GLY A 176 -1.77 -24.61 28.74
C GLY A 176 -0.80 -25.43 29.60
N ILE A 177 0.51 -25.29 29.39
CA ILE A 177 1.55 -25.94 30.20
C ILE A 177 1.48 -25.47 31.65
N VAL A 178 1.34 -24.16 31.88
CA VAL A 178 1.22 -23.59 33.24
C VAL A 178 -0.01 -24.15 33.95
N PHE A 179 -1.17 -24.14 33.30
CA PHE A 179 -2.39 -24.71 33.87
C PHE A 179 -2.28 -26.22 34.16
N TYR A 180 -1.64 -26.97 33.27
CA TYR A 180 -1.40 -28.40 33.47
C TYR A 180 -0.53 -28.65 34.71
N ILE A 181 0.56 -27.91 34.88
CA ILE A 181 1.45 -28.03 36.04
C ILE A 181 0.72 -27.65 37.34
N MET A 182 -0.09 -26.58 37.30
CA MET A 182 -0.89 -26.15 38.46
C MET A 182 -1.93 -27.19 38.84
N ALA A 183 -2.64 -27.77 37.87
CA ALA A 183 -3.64 -28.84 38.13
C ALA A 183 -2.97 -30.06 38.76
N ARG A 184 -1.86 -30.51 38.23
CA ARG A 184 -1.09 -31.67 38.74
C ARG A 184 -0.54 -31.45 40.15
N ARG A 185 -0.14 -30.22 40.50
CA ARG A 185 0.29 -29.87 41.87
C ARG A 185 -0.86 -29.92 42.87
N LYS A 186 -2.05 -29.51 42.44
CA LYS A 186 -3.24 -29.52 43.28
C LYS A 186 -3.73 -30.94 43.60
N GLU A 187 -3.67 -31.87 42.67
CA GLU A 187 -3.96 -33.30 42.88
C GLU A 187 -3.00 -33.92 43.90
N LYS A 188 -1.72 -33.59 43.82
CA LYS A 188 -0.69 -34.15 44.70
C LYS A 188 -0.77 -33.62 46.15
N ASN A 189 -1.43 -32.48 46.40
CA ASN A 189 -1.60 -31.90 47.72
C ASN A 189 -2.92 -32.33 48.39
N ASN A 190 -3.79 -33.04 47.66
CA ASN A 190 -5.08 -33.55 48.19
C ASN A 190 -5.08 -35.07 48.48
N THR A 191 -3.91 -35.73 48.27
CA THR A 191 -3.67 -37.13 48.64
C THR A 191 -2.75 -37.18 49.83
#